data_c9d07fe169f82a8ce4eed997fe420888
#
_entry.id   c9d07fe169f82a8ce4eed997fe420888
#
_cell.length_a   1.000
_cell.length_b   1.000
_cell.length_c   1.000
_cell.angle_alpha   90.00
_cell.angle_beta   90.00
_cell.angle_gamma   90.00
#
_symmetry.space_group_name_H-M   'P 1'
#
loop_
_entity.id
_entity.type
_entity.pdbx_description
1 polymer ?
#
loop_
_entity_poly.entity_id
_entity_poly.type
_entity_poly.pdbx_seq_one_letter_code
_entity_poly.pdbx_strand_id
1 'polypeptide(L)'
;MDISRRGFLAGGVATLAGSTIAASGTNTHAAKVPVRNGASHMKLSLAAYSFNRMLPRASRGQKGEITLSDFVDYCAKLNLDGTELTSYYFPEKPSDEYLLNLKEQTFRLGLDISGTAIGNDFCIPEGEKRQAQLQLCRDWIDHAAVMGAPVIRIFAGKVQKGGTEKEALDLCVAGINQSLDYAETKGILLALENHGGITATPKQLLSIVERVKDSKWFGVNYDSGNFRTEDPYGDLEKIAPYAVNAQIKVSIKTPDNKHKEADLKRMVEILRSASYRGYVVLEYEEDKPYEEIPKYVEKLRELIG
;
A
#
# COMPACT_ATOMS: atom_id res chain seq x y z
N MET A 1 -44.71 1.58 21.73
CA MET A 1 -44.95 1.04 20.39
C MET A 1 -43.93 -0.06 20.14
N ASP A 2 -44.39 -1.31 20.34
CA ASP A 2 -43.58 -2.52 20.17
C ASP A 2 -43.44 -2.83 18.68
N ILE A 3 -42.23 -2.91 18.15
CA ILE A 3 -41.98 -3.42 16.79
C ILE A 3 -41.47 -4.84 16.91
N SER A 4 -42.40 -5.78 16.73
CA SER A 4 -42.23 -7.23 16.72
C SER A 4 -41.31 -7.71 15.58
N ARG A 5 -40.28 -8.48 15.93
CA ARG A 5 -39.37 -9.20 15.04
C ARG A 5 -40.02 -10.53 14.53
N ARG A 6 -41.13 -10.52 13.83
CA ARG A 6 -41.66 -11.74 13.18
C ARG A 6 -42.41 -11.38 11.92
N GLY A 7 -41.82 -11.71 10.77
CA GLY A 7 -42.52 -11.64 9.50
C GLY A 7 -41.67 -11.56 8.26
N PHE A 8 -40.75 -12.53 8.09
CA PHE A 8 -40.12 -12.72 6.77
C PHE A 8 -39.80 -14.20 6.52
N LEU A 9 -40.82 -14.98 6.32
CA LEU A 9 -40.73 -16.34 5.76
C LEU A 9 -42.12 -16.74 5.25
N ALA A 10 -42.35 -16.64 3.95
CA ALA A 10 -43.14 -17.56 3.13
C ALA A 10 -43.38 -16.98 1.73
N GLY A 11 -42.99 -17.72 0.73
CA GLY A 11 -43.57 -17.50 -0.61
C GLY A 11 -42.63 -17.80 -1.76
N GLY A 12 -42.73 -18.99 -2.36
CA GLY A 12 -42.49 -19.17 -3.78
C GLY A 12 -41.35 -20.08 -4.21
N VAL A 13 -41.55 -21.39 -4.13
CA VAL A 13 -40.83 -22.39 -4.94
C VAL A 13 -41.37 -22.30 -6.38
N ALA A 14 -40.56 -21.88 -7.32
CA ALA A 14 -40.80 -22.07 -8.75
C ALA A 14 -39.63 -22.90 -9.31
N THR A 15 -39.91 -24.17 -9.55
CA THR A 15 -39.04 -25.09 -10.30
C THR A 15 -39.02 -24.70 -11.77
N LEU A 16 -37.88 -24.29 -12.28
CA LEU A 16 -37.56 -24.25 -13.71
C LEU A 16 -36.42 -25.22 -13.98
N ALA A 17 -36.75 -26.34 -14.60
CA ALA A 17 -35.79 -27.22 -15.24
C ALA A 17 -35.27 -26.55 -16.51
N GLY A 18 -33.96 -26.44 -16.66
CA GLY A 18 -33.36 -25.84 -17.84
C GLY A 18 -31.85 -26.09 -17.92
N SER A 19 -31.49 -27.13 -18.65
CA SER A 19 -30.27 -27.32 -19.44
C SER A 19 -28.93 -26.93 -18.82
N THR A 20 -28.18 -27.90 -18.32
CA THR A 20 -26.73 -27.81 -18.06
C THR A 20 -25.98 -27.61 -19.37
N ILE A 21 -25.60 -26.38 -19.65
CA ILE A 21 -24.48 -26.08 -20.56
C ILE A 21 -23.23 -26.17 -19.69
N ALA A 22 -22.44 -27.22 -19.91
CA ALA A 22 -21.09 -27.33 -19.37
C ALA A 22 -20.24 -26.20 -20.01
N ALA A 23 -20.16 -25.06 -19.34
CA ALA A 23 -19.17 -24.05 -19.66
C ALA A 23 -17.83 -24.58 -19.15
N SER A 24 -16.97 -24.99 -20.10
CA SER A 24 -15.54 -25.21 -19.86
C SER A 24 -14.96 -23.96 -19.20
N GLY A 25 -14.63 -24.09 -17.89
CA GLY A 25 -14.12 -23.01 -17.08
C GLY A 25 -12.78 -22.52 -17.61
N THR A 26 -12.79 -21.40 -18.29
CA THR A 26 -11.64 -20.51 -18.30
C THR A 26 -11.54 -19.95 -16.89
N ASN A 27 -10.54 -20.38 -16.12
CA ASN A 27 -10.15 -19.77 -14.87
C ASN A 27 -9.76 -18.29 -15.15
N THR A 28 -10.73 -17.42 -15.14
CA THR A 28 -10.50 -16.00 -15.13
C THR A 28 -10.10 -15.61 -13.71
N HIS A 29 -8.83 -15.26 -13.52
CA HIS A 29 -8.28 -14.72 -12.26
C HIS A 29 -8.87 -13.33 -11.93
N ALA A 30 -10.19 -13.23 -11.86
CA ALA A 30 -10.89 -12.01 -11.44
C ALA A 30 -10.83 -11.78 -9.91
N ALA A 31 -10.20 -12.70 -9.16
CA ALA A 31 -10.34 -12.79 -7.69
C ALA A 31 -9.49 -11.82 -6.87
N LYS A 32 -8.63 -10.99 -7.50
CA LYS A 32 -7.68 -10.13 -6.76
C LYS A 32 -8.03 -8.64 -6.75
N VAL A 33 -9.09 -8.26 -7.41
CA VAL A 33 -9.62 -6.91 -7.29
C VAL A 33 -10.43 -6.84 -5.99
N PRO A 34 -10.09 -5.92 -5.06
CA PRO A 34 -10.85 -5.78 -3.83
C PRO A 34 -12.33 -5.51 -4.10
N VAL A 35 -13.21 -6.25 -3.42
CA VAL A 35 -14.66 -5.99 -3.50
C VAL A 35 -14.95 -4.66 -2.82
N ARG A 36 -15.49 -3.71 -3.58
CA ARG A 36 -15.79 -2.36 -3.10
C ARG A 36 -17.28 -2.10 -3.19
N ASN A 37 -17.89 -1.84 -2.04
CA ASN A 37 -19.31 -1.52 -1.95
C ASN A 37 -19.50 0.00 -1.83
N GLY A 38 -20.29 0.59 -2.72
CA GLY A 38 -20.57 2.02 -2.76
C GLY A 38 -19.56 2.84 -3.57
N ALA A 39 -19.76 4.14 -3.59
CA ALA A 39 -18.90 5.10 -4.28
C ALA A 39 -17.49 5.16 -3.66
N SER A 40 -16.53 5.72 -4.40
CA SER A 40 -15.21 6.03 -3.87
C SER A 40 -15.33 6.86 -2.59
N HIS A 41 -14.49 6.53 -1.60
CA HIS A 41 -14.36 7.27 -0.36
C HIS A 41 -12.90 7.27 0.05
N MET A 42 -12.28 8.43 0.08
CA MET A 42 -10.86 8.59 0.32
C MET A 42 -10.63 9.39 1.59
N LYS A 43 -9.61 9.01 2.34
CA LYS A 43 -9.10 9.68 3.53
C LYS A 43 -7.70 10.19 3.26
N LEU A 44 -7.30 11.29 3.89
CA LEU A 44 -6.00 11.90 3.66
C LEU A 44 -4.99 11.49 4.72
N SER A 45 -3.80 11.08 4.29
CA SER A 45 -2.68 10.70 5.15
C SER A 45 -1.37 11.30 4.64
N LEU A 46 -0.32 11.30 5.47
CA LEU A 46 1.02 11.72 5.12
C LEU A 46 2.02 10.60 5.42
N ALA A 47 2.91 10.31 4.46
CA ALA A 47 3.98 9.35 4.66
C ALA A 47 5.16 9.97 5.43
N ALA A 48 5.66 9.27 6.44
CA ALA A 48 6.87 9.67 7.15
C ALA A 48 8.08 9.82 6.21
N TYR A 49 8.06 9.15 5.05
CA TYR A 49 9.08 9.32 4.01
C TYR A 49 9.19 10.74 3.50
N SER A 50 8.14 11.55 3.61
CA SER A 50 8.16 12.99 3.28
C SER A 50 9.17 13.80 4.11
N PHE A 51 9.58 13.25 5.25
CA PHE A 51 10.61 13.83 6.13
C PHE A 51 11.88 12.98 6.17
N ASN A 52 12.20 12.27 5.08
CA ASN A 52 13.30 11.31 5.00
C ASN A 52 14.69 11.88 5.32
N ARG A 53 14.88 13.21 5.16
CA ARG A 53 16.12 13.92 5.47
C ARG A 53 16.19 14.37 6.93
N MET A 54 15.06 14.42 7.62
CA MET A 54 14.92 14.98 8.97
C MET A 54 14.66 13.90 10.04
N LEU A 55 14.08 12.78 9.65
CA LEU A 55 13.82 11.65 10.55
C LEU A 55 15.09 10.80 10.77
N PRO A 56 15.24 10.15 11.93
CA PRO A 56 16.38 9.27 12.19
C PRO A 56 16.34 8.07 11.25
N ARG A 57 17.52 7.65 10.76
CA ARG A 57 17.65 6.45 9.93
C ARG A 57 18.91 5.69 10.30
N ALA A 58 18.79 4.74 11.22
CA ALA A 58 19.91 3.97 11.77
C ALA A 58 20.75 3.29 10.68
N SER A 59 20.10 2.68 9.66
CA SER A 59 20.78 2.04 8.53
C SER A 59 21.66 2.97 7.68
N ARG A 60 21.54 4.29 7.85
CA ARG A 60 22.35 5.33 7.18
C ARG A 60 23.17 6.17 8.14
N GLY A 61 23.19 5.85 9.44
CA GLY A 61 23.83 6.66 10.46
C GLY A 61 23.21 8.06 10.66
N GLN A 62 22.00 8.29 10.15
CA GLN A 62 21.29 9.56 10.27
C GLN A 62 20.63 9.66 11.64
N LYS A 63 21.00 10.68 12.43
CA LYS A 63 20.45 10.89 13.79
C LYS A 63 19.03 11.43 13.78
N GLY A 64 18.66 12.20 12.77
CA GLY A 64 17.37 12.91 12.68
C GLY A 64 17.38 14.23 13.45
N GLU A 65 16.55 15.15 12.98
CA GLU A 65 16.25 16.46 13.61
C GLU A 65 14.92 16.39 14.35
N ILE A 66 14.04 15.49 13.94
CA ILE A 66 12.73 15.21 14.53
C ILE A 66 12.57 13.70 14.75
N THR A 67 11.61 13.33 15.60
CA THR A 67 11.24 11.93 15.88
C THR A 67 9.95 11.55 15.11
N LEU A 68 9.61 10.25 15.08
CA LEU A 68 8.31 9.81 14.58
C LEU A 68 7.13 10.38 15.40
N SER A 69 7.33 10.60 16.71
CA SER A 69 6.33 11.25 17.55
C SER A 69 6.09 12.71 17.12
N ASP A 70 7.16 13.48 16.84
CA ASP A 70 7.04 14.86 16.32
C ASP A 70 6.35 14.87 14.94
N PHE A 71 6.62 13.87 14.10
CA PHE A 71 5.96 13.71 12.81
C PHE A 71 4.45 13.41 12.98
N VAL A 72 4.06 12.58 13.93
CA VAL A 72 2.64 12.31 14.27
C VAL A 72 1.95 13.59 14.72
N ASP A 73 2.57 14.38 15.60
CA ASP A 73 2.04 15.70 16.02
C ASP A 73 1.89 16.66 14.84
N TYR A 74 2.81 16.62 13.89
CA TYR A 74 2.71 17.43 12.68
C TYR A 74 1.52 17.00 11.79
N CYS A 75 1.28 15.71 11.63
CA CYS A 75 0.11 15.20 10.92
C CYS A 75 -1.20 15.68 11.57
N ALA A 76 -1.27 15.66 12.91
CA ALA A 76 -2.44 16.18 13.64
C ALA A 76 -2.65 17.68 13.43
N LYS A 77 -1.59 18.50 13.43
CA LYS A 77 -1.66 19.94 13.15
C LYS A 77 -2.20 20.25 11.75
N LEU A 78 -1.99 19.35 10.79
CA LEU A 78 -2.54 19.45 9.44
C LEU A 78 -3.97 18.92 9.31
N ASN A 79 -4.61 18.50 10.40
CA ASN A 79 -5.94 17.88 10.41
C ASN A 79 -6.07 16.73 9.40
N LEU A 80 -5.08 15.86 9.36
CA LEU A 80 -5.10 14.64 8.54
C LEU A 80 -5.98 13.57 9.18
N ASP A 81 -6.47 12.61 8.38
CA ASP A 81 -7.19 11.44 8.87
C ASP A 81 -6.22 10.35 9.36
N GLY A 82 -4.98 10.36 8.86
CA GLY A 82 -4.01 9.33 9.23
C GLY A 82 -2.56 9.72 8.97
N THR A 83 -1.68 8.80 9.38
CA THR A 83 -0.24 8.90 9.19
C THR A 83 0.33 7.55 8.75
N GLU A 84 1.21 7.52 7.75
CA GLU A 84 1.93 6.31 7.34
C GLU A 84 3.33 6.31 7.94
N LEU A 85 3.60 5.35 8.82
CA LEU A 85 4.86 5.27 9.58
C LEU A 85 5.83 4.30 8.89
N THR A 86 6.73 4.82 8.06
CA THR A 86 7.72 4.03 7.33
C THR A 86 8.76 3.41 8.27
N SER A 87 9.02 2.11 8.13
CA SER A 87 9.93 1.32 8.98
C SER A 87 11.34 1.89 9.14
N TYR A 88 11.80 2.64 8.15
CA TYR A 88 13.17 3.16 8.09
C TYR A 88 13.54 4.09 9.25
N TYR A 89 12.54 4.67 9.90
CA TYR A 89 12.66 5.73 10.91
C TYR A 89 12.41 5.25 12.33
N PHE A 90 12.10 3.96 12.48
CA PHE A 90 12.01 3.31 13.77
C PHE A 90 13.39 2.96 14.32
N PRO A 91 13.52 2.73 15.64
CA PRO A 91 14.68 2.04 16.19
C PRO A 91 14.90 0.70 15.45
N GLU A 92 16.13 0.22 15.40
CA GLU A 92 16.47 -1.04 14.72
C GLU A 92 15.65 -2.23 15.23
N LYS A 93 15.35 -2.22 16.53
CA LYS A 93 14.48 -3.20 17.20
C LYS A 93 13.47 -2.43 18.06
N PRO A 94 12.35 -1.98 17.48
CA PRO A 94 11.35 -1.25 18.26
C PRO A 94 10.72 -2.18 19.29
N SER A 95 10.64 -1.71 20.55
CA SER A 95 9.94 -2.44 21.60
C SER A 95 8.42 -2.29 21.46
N ASP A 96 7.66 -3.24 22.00
CA ASP A 96 6.20 -3.13 22.06
C ASP A 96 5.76 -1.83 22.76
N GLU A 97 6.44 -1.40 23.81
CA GLU A 97 6.20 -0.13 24.48
C GLU A 97 6.30 1.06 23.52
N TYR A 98 7.36 1.09 22.68
CA TYR A 98 7.53 2.15 21.68
C TYR A 98 6.39 2.15 20.65
N LEU A 99 6.00 0.96 20.16
CA LEU A 99 4.91 0.80 19.20
C LEU A 99 3.55 1.19 19.79
N LEU A 100 3.29 0.78 21.03
CA LEU A 100 2.06 1.11 21.76
C LEU A 100 1.97 2.60 22.09
N ASN A 101 3.10 3.26 22.40
CA ASN A 101 3.13 4.71 22.61
C ASN A 101 2.75 5.48 21.32
N LEU A 102 3.24 5.06 20.15
CA LEU A 102 2.83 5.66 18.87
C LEU A 102 1.33 5.42 18.59
N LYS A 103 0.84 4.22 18.87
CA LYS A 103 -0.59 3.89 18.74
C LYS A 103 -1.46 4.74 19.64
N GLU A 104 -1.08 4.89 20.89
CA GLU A 104 -1.80 5.71 21.89
C GLU A 104 -1.80 7.19 21.49
N GLN A 105 -0.65 7.72 21.07
CA GLN A 105 -0.51 9.10 20.60
C GLN A 105 -1.40 9.36 19.39
N THR A 106 -1.35 8.52 18.36
CA THR A 106 -2.18 8.68 17.16
C THR A 106 -3.66 8.65 17.52
N PHE A 107 -4.09 7.69 18.34
CA PHE A 107 -5.49 7.58 18.75
C PHE A 107 -5.97 8.83 19.50
N ARG A 108 -5.20 9.36 20.45
CA ARG A 108 -5.56 10.59 21.17
C ARG A 108 -5.60 11.83 20.31
N LEU A 109 -4.83 11.87 19.24
CA LEU A 109 -4.81 12.96 18.28
C LEU A 109 -5.89 12.82 17.19
N GLY A 110 -6.70 11.75 17.23
CA GLY A 110 -7.74 11.49 16.24
C GLY A 110 -7.20 11.02 14.90
N LEU A 111 -5.99 10.46 14.86
CA LEU A 111 -5.35 9.93 13.67
C LEU A 111 -5.43 8.41 13.62
N ASP A 112 -5.64 7.85 12.44
CA ASP A 112 -5.36 6.44 12.18
C ASP A 112 -3.86 6.25 11.84
N ILE A 113 -3.26 5.11 12.18
CA ILE A 113 -2.04 4.68 11.50
C ILE A 113 -2.50 4.04 10.20
N SER A 114 -2.41 4.80 9.09
CA SER A 114 -2.94 4.39 7.79
C SER A 114 -2.21 3.20 7.18
N GLY A 115 -0.94 3.01 7.54
CA GLY A 115 -0.10 1.92 7.08
C GLY A 115 1.34 2.08 7.53
N THR A 116 2.16 1.13 7.11
CA THR A 116 3.61 1.17 7.22
C THR A 116 4.27 0.65 5.94
N ALA A 117 5.60 0.78 5.84
CA ALA A 117 6.33 0.41 4.64
C ALA A 117 7.70 -0.20 5.01
N ILE A 118 8.10 -1.26 4.32
CA ILE A 118 9.41 -1.91 4.51
C ILE A 118 10.26 -1.90 3.24
N GLY A 119 11.59 -2.00 3.41
CA GLY A 119 12.56 -2.01 2.31
C GLY A 119 13.08 -3.43 2.03
N ASN A 120 12.20 -4.34 1.70
CA ASN A 120 12.54 -5.72 1.38
C ASN A 120 12.91 -5.93 -0.10
N ASP A 121 13.57 -7.06 -0.40
CA ASP A 121 13.81 -7.57 -1.76
C ASP A 121 13.53 -9.09 -1.78
N PHE A 122 12.39 -9.48 -2.37
CA PHE A 122 12.02 -10.89 -2.48
C PHE A 122 12.69 -11.63 -3.65
N CYS A 123 13.41 -10.91 -4.53
CA CYS A 123 14.13 -11.50 -5.68
C CYS A 123 15.49 -12.06 -5.30
N ILE A 124 15.90 -11.99 -4.05
CA ILE A 124 17.18 -12.55 -3.58
C ILE A 124 17.11 -14.08 -3.64
N PRO A 125 18.12 -14.75 -4.26
CA PRO A 125 18.18 -16.22 -4.30
C PRO A 125 18.23 -16.85 -2.92
N GLU A 126 17.93 -18.16 -2.86
CA GLU A 126 17.95 -18.94 -1.62
C GLU A 126 19.27 -18.79 -0.86
N GLY A 127 19.18 -18.74 0.46
CA GLY A 127 20.29 -18.54 1.38
C GLY A 127 19.98 -17.56 2.51
N GLU A 128 20.97 -17.26 3.33
CA GLU A 128 20.82 -16.42 4.54
C GLU A 128 20.23 -15.02 4.23
N LYS A 129 20.64 -14.41 3.11
CA LYS A 129 20.15 -13.09 2.72
C LYS A 129 18.65 -13.11 2.41
N ARG A 130 18.17 -14.16 1.75
CA ARG A 130 16.75 -14.34 1.51
C ARG A 130 15.98 -14.55 2.81
N GLN A 131 16.50 -15.39 3.68
CA GLN A 131 15.87 -15.64 4.99
C GLN A 131 15.78 -14.36 5.81
N ALA A 132 16.80 -13.49 5.76
CA ALA A 132 16.76 -12.18 6.40
C ALA A 132 15.65 -11.27 5.84
N GLN A 133 15.36 -11.30 4.52
CA GLN A 133 14.27 -10.52 3.93
C GLN A 133 12.89 -11.05 4.35
N LEU A 134 12.74 -12.37 4.40
CA LEU A 134 11.50 -13.00 4.86
C LEU A 134 11.26 -12.73 6.36
N GLN A 135 12.33 -12.78 7.16
CA GLN A 135 12.26 -12.47 8.58
C GLN A 135 11.93 -10.98 8.81
N LEU A 136 12.54 -10.06 8.06
CA LEU A 136 12.20 -8.64 8.09
C LEU A 136 10.69 -8.42 7.86
N CYS A 137 10.13 -9.08 6.84
CA CYS A 137 8.71 -8.97 6.56
C CYS A 137 7.86 -9.53 7.72
N ARG A 138 8.26 -10.67 8.29
CA ARG A 138 7.59 -11.29 9.43
C ARG A 138 7.60 -10.41 10.68
N ASP A 139 8.77 -9.85 11.04
CA ASP A 139 8.91 -8.96 12.19
C ASP A 139 8.03 -7.71 12.02
N TRP A 140 7.97 -7.15 10.79
CA TRP A 140 7.13 -5.98 10.53
C TRP A 140 5.63 -6.30 10.49
N ILE A 141 5.23 -7.52 10.15
CA ILE A 141 3.84 -7.98 10.33
C ILE A 141 3.47 -7.96 11.83
N ASP A 142 4.34 -8.43 12.70
CA ASP A 142 4.11 -8.37 14.16
C ASP A 142 4.07 -6.92 14.66
N HIS A 143 5.01 -6.08 14.26
CA HIS A 143 5.03 -4.66 14.63
C HIS A 143 3.78 -3.91 14.13
N ALA A 144 3.35 -4.16 12.90
CA ALA A 144 2.13 -3.59 12.33
C ALA A 144 0.89 -4.00 13.14
N ALA A 145 0.80 -5.27 13.56
CA ALA A 145 -0.29 -5.76 14.39
C ALA A 145 -0.32 -5.09 15.77
N VAL A 146 0.84 -4.91 16.43
CA VAL A 146 0.95 -4.24 17.73
C VAL A 146 0.53 -2.78 17.63
N MET A 147 1.07 -2.02 16.67
CA MET A 147 0.74 -0.60 16.54
C MET A 147 -0.61 -0.34 15.85
N GLY A 148 -1.25 -1.38 15.28
CA GLY A 148 -2.56 -1.26 14.64
C GLY A 148 -2.52 -0.72 13.20
N ALA A 149 -1.37 -0.79 12.52
CA ALA A 149 -1.26 -0.46 11.10
C ALA A 149 -1.90 -1.59 10.26
N PRO A 150 -2.90 -1.31 9.42
CA PRO A 150 -3.66 -2.36 8.72
C PRO A 150 -2.93 -2.92 7.50
N VAL A 151 -1.96 -2.21 6.96
CA VAL A 151 -1.29 -2.53 5.70
C VAL A 151 0.21 -2.25 5.78
N ILE A 152 0.98 -3.12 5.12
CA ILE A 152 2.43 -2.96 4.92
C ILE A 152 2.70 -2.85 3.43
N ARG A 153 3.27 -1.75 2.97
CA ARG A 153 3.84 -1.66 1.63
C ARG A 153 5.11 -2.52 1.56
N ILE A 154 5.15 -3.40 0.57
CA ILE A 154 6.28 -4.28 0.26
C ILE A 154 6.81 -4.01 -1.14
N PHE A 155 8.11 -4.28 -1.36
CA PHE A 155 8.71 -4.29 -2.69
C PHE A 155 8.78 -5.72 -3.26
N ALA A 156 8.77 -5.82 -4.59
CA ALA A 156 9.12 -7.07 -5.28
C ALA A 156 10.63 -7.33 -5.21
N GLY A 157 11.40 -6.33 -5.55
CA GLY A 157 12.83 -6.41 -5.72
C GLY A 157 13.27 -6.28 -7.18
N LYS A 158 14.48 -6.73 -7.48
CA LYS A 158 15.08 -6.62 -8.81
C LYS A 158 15.80 -7.90 -9.22
N VAL A 159 16.00 -8.07 -10.53
CA VAL A 159 16.83 -9.15 -11.05
C VAL A 159 18.24 -9.05 -10.43
N GLN A 160 18.69 -10.12 -9.81
CA GLN A 160 20.02 -10.19 -9.21
C GLN A 160 21.10 -10.41 -10.29
N LYS A 161 22.34 -10.03 -9.99
CA LYS A 161 23.46 -10.17 -10.93
C LYS A 161 23.60 -11.62 -11.42
N GLY A 162 23.51 -11.81 -12.73
CA GLY A 162 23.60 -13.14 -13.36
C GLY A 162 22.30 -13.94 -13.37
N GLY A 163 21.22 -13.42 -12.78
CA GLY A 163 19.89 -14.02 -12.81
C GLY A 163 19.03 -13.55 -13.99
N THR A 164 17.85 -14.12 -14.11
CA THR A 164 16.85 -13.80 -15.13
C THR A 164 15.61 -13.16 -14.50
N GLU A 165 14.82 -12.45 -15.32
CA GLU A 165 13.53 -11.89 -14.86
C GLU A 165 12.57 -12.99 -14.42
N LYS A 166 12.59 -14.15 -15.10
CA LYS A 166 11.77 -15.30 -14.72
C LYS A 166 12.11 -15.82 -13.32
N GLU A 167 13.39 -15.99 -13.02
CA GLU A 167 13.85 -16.43 -11.69
C GLU A 167 13.48 -15.41 -10.61
N ALA A 168 13.69 -14.11 -10.88
CA ALA A 168 13.31 -13.05 -9.97
C ALA A 168 11.79 -13.06 -9.69
N LEU A 169 10.97 -13.25 -10.72
CA LEU A 169 9.53 -13.36 -10.61
C LEU A 169 9.11 -14.59 -9.77
N ASP A 170 9.72 -15.77 -10.03
CA ASP A 170 9.44 -17.00 -9.28
C ASP A 170 9.79 -16.82 -7.79
N LEU A 171 10.95 -16.24 -7.49
CA LEU A 171 11.40 -15.94 -6.12
C LEU A 171 10.49 -14.91 -5.43
N CYS A 172 10.09 -13.87 -6.14
CA CYS A 172 9.21 -12.84 -5.61
C CYS A 172 7.85 -13.42 -5.22
N VAL A 173 7.20 -14.17 -6.12
CA VAL A 173 5.90 -14.81 -5.87
C VAL A 173 5.99 -15.77 -4.68
N ALA A 174 7.05 -16.58 -4.59
CA ALA A 174 7.26 -17.48 -3.47
C ALA A 174 7.42 -16.73 -2.14
N GLY A 175 8.20 -15.62 -2.13
CA GLY A 175 8.41 -14.79 -0.94
C GLY A 175 7.14 -14.10 -0.48
N ILE A 176 6.36 -13.55 -1.41
CA ILE A 176 5.05 -12.95 -1.08
C ILE A 176 4.11 -14.01 -0.51
N ASN A 177 3.99 -15.17 -1.15
CA ASN A 177 3.09 -16.24 -0.68
C ASN A 177 3.45 -16.71 0.73
N GLN A 178 4.73 -16.92 1.01
CA GLN A 178 5.22 -17.29 2.35
C GLN A 178 4.91 -16.19 3.39
N SER A 179 5.08 -14.93 3.03
CA SER A 179 4.78 -13.81 3.92
C SER A 179 3.27 -13.67 4.17
N LEU A 180 2.44 -13.93 3.15
CA LEU A 180 0.98 -13.91 3.26
C LEU A 180 0.45 -14.99 4.20
N ASP A 181 1.03 -16.19 4.23
CA ASP A 181 0.64 -17.25 5.17
C ASP A 181 0.69 -16.76 6.62
N TYR A 182 1.64 -15.88 6.93
CA TYR A 182 1.76 -15.29 8.25
C TYR A 182 0.90 -14.04 8.42
N ALA A 183 0.89 -13.14 7.45
CA ALA A 183 0.13 -11.88 7.47
C ALA A 183 -1.37 -12.12 7.68
N GLU A 184 -1.93 -13.16 7.06
CA GLU A 184 -3.32 -13.58 7.23
C GLU A 184 -3.66 -13.91 8.69
N THR A 185 -2.74 -14.56 9.44
CA THR A 185 -2.95 -14.90 10.85
C THR A 185 -2.97 -13.67 11.76
N LYS A 186 -2.38 -12.56 11.30
CA LYS A 186 -2.29 -11.29 12.04
C LYS A 186 -3.30 -10.24 11.56
N GLY A 187 -4.01 -10.52 10.46
CA GLY A 187 -4.94 -9.57 9.88
C GLY A 187 -4.26 -8.35 9.22
N ILE A 188 -3.09 -8.54 8.63
CA ILE A 188 -2.28 -7.50 7.99
C ILE A 188 -2.30 -7.67 6.47
N LEU A 189 -2.64 -6.61 5.75
CA LEU A 189 -2.55 -6.53 4.28
C LEU A 189 -1.10 -6.33 3.84
N LEU A 190 -0.67 -7.07 2.82
CA LEU A 190 0.58 -6.82 2.10
C LEU A 190 0.26 -6.13 0.78
N ALA A 191 0.76 -4.92 0.59
CA ALA A 191 0.52 -4.09 -0.58
C ALA A 191 1.79 -3.97 -1.43
N LEU A 192 1.79 -4.63 -2.61
CA LEU A 192 2.93 -4.63 -3.54
C LEU A 192 3.01 -3.31 -4.30
N GLU A 193 4.15 -2.63 -4.23
CA GLU A 193 4.36 -1.33 -4.88
C GLU A 193 4.92 -1.46 -6.30
N ASN A 194 4.48 -0.60 -7.20
CA ASN A 194 5.14 -0.31 -8.47
C ASN A 194 6.39 0.56 -8.22
N HIS A 195 7.54 -0.08 -7.96
CA HIS A 195 8.77 0.59 -7.51
C HIS A 195 9.99 0.30 -8.41
N GLY A 196 9.81 0.11 -9.71
CA GLY A 196 10.91 -0.27 -10.61
C GLY A 196 11.29 -1.76 -10.46
N GLY A 197 12.53 -2.13 -10.81
CA GLY A 197 12.95 -3.53 -10.81
C GLY A 197 11.99 -4.40 -11.64
N ILE A 198 11.44 -5.47 -11.07
CA ILE A 198 10.45 -6.32 -11.72
C ILE A 198 9.00 -5.83 -11.56
N THR A 199 8.80 -4.58 -11.15
CA THR A 199 7.51 -3.87 -11.11
C THR A 199 7.58 -2.53 -11.85
N ALA A 200 8.56 -2.35 -12.76
CA ALA A 200 8.79 -1.12 -13.50
C ALA A 200 7.68 -0.78 -14.50
N THR A 201 6.89 -1.77 -14.90
CA THR A 201 5.74 -1.62 -15.81
C THR A 201 4.50 -2.29 -15.24
N PRO A 202 3.29 -1.86 -15.63
CA PRO A 202 2.05 -2.53 -15.22
C PRO A 202 2.03 -4.02 -15.57
N LYS A 203 2.54 -4.38 -16.74
CA LYS A 203 2.62 -5.78 -17.17
C LYS A 203 3.43 -6.63 -16.20
N GLN A 204 4.57 -6.13 -15.75
CA GLN A 204 5.43 -6.83 -14.78
C GLN A 204 4.73 -6.94 -13.43
N LEU A 205 4.20 -5.84 -12.89
CA LEU A 205 3.50 -5.84 -11.61
C LEU A 205 2.29 -6.78 -11.64
N LEU A 206 1.45 -6.68 -12.66
CA LEU A 206 0.25 -7.51 -12.79
C LEU A 206 0.59 -8.99 -12.97
N SER A 207 1.71 -9.33 -13.62
CA SER A 207 2.16 -10.73 -13.71
C SER A 207 2.50 -11.33 -12.33
N ILE A 208 2.98 -10.51 -11.38
CA ILE A 208 3.17 -10.95 -9.99
C ILE A 208 1.80 -11.11 -9.31
N VAL A 209 0.93 -10.10 -9.45
CA VAL A 209 -0.42 -10.12 -8.87
C VAL A 209 -1.21 -11.35 -9.31
N GLU A 210 -1.13 -11.73 -10.58
CA GLU A 210 -1.81 -12.92 -11.12
C GLU A 210 -1.29 -14.24 -10.54
N ARG A 211 0.01 -14.32 -10.22
CA ARG A 211 0.67 -15.54 -9.76
C ARG A 211 0.71 -15.71 -8.25
N VAL A 212 0.60 -14.64 -7.48
CA VAL A 212 0.47 -14.73 -6.01
C VAL A 212 -0.81 -15.49 -5.69
N LYS A 213 -0.81 -16.31 -4.63
CA LYS A 213 -1.99 -17.05 -4.17
C LYS A 213 -3.21 -16.13 -3.99
N ASP A 214 -4.40 -16.66 -4.15
CA ASP A 214 -5.61 -15.89 -3.88
C ASP A 214 -5.74 -15.62 -2.37
N SER A 215 -5.74 -14.34 -2.01
CA SER A 215 -5.82 -13.89 -0.63
C SER A 215 -6.43 -12.50 -0.55
N LYS A 216 -7.39 -12.32 0.35
CA LYS A 216 -7.94 -11.00 0.68
C LYS A 216 -6.95 -10.08 1.40
N TRP A 217 -5.82 -10.61 1.84
CA TRP A 217 -4.75 -9.88 2.53
C TRP A 217 -3.62 -9.44 1.59
N PHE A 218 -3.87 -9.47 0.28
CA PHE A 218 -2.93 -9.02 -0.74
C PHE A 218 -3.58 -8.00 -1.68
N GLY A 219 -2.80 -6.99 -2.07
CA GLY A 219 -3.20 -6.00 -3.07
C GLY A 219 -2.01 -5.17 -3.55
N VAL A 220 -2.31 -4.06 -4.22
CA VAL A 220 -1.32 -3.16 -4.76
C VAL A 220 -1.22 -1.90 -3.91
N ASN A 221 0.00 -1.48 -3.60
CA ASN A 221 0.31 -0.12 -3.20
C ASN A 221 0.50 0.71 -4.48
N TYR A 222 -0.50 1.53 -4.79
CA TYR A 222 -0.48 2.42 -5.93
C TYR A 222 0.45 3.60 -5.62
N ASP A 223 1.66 3.61 -6.19
CA ASP A 223 2.55 4.77 -6.14
C ASP A 223 2.40 5.57 -7.42
N SER A 224 1.99 6.81 -7.30
CA SER A 224 1.63 7.65 -8.45
C SER A 224 2.82 8.17 -9.25
N GLY A 225 4.04 8.11 -8.71
CA GLY A 225 5.23 8.73 -9.32
C GLY A 225 6.30 7.75 -9.81
N ASN A 226 6.11 6.43 -9.61
CA ASN A 226 7.16 5.45 -9.85
C ASN A 226 7.21 4.86 -11.26
N PHE A 227 6.15 4.97 -12.06
CA PHE A 227 6.22 4.59 -13.47
C PHE A 227 6.99 5.65 -14.29
N ARG A 228 8.06 5.19 -14.94
CA ARG A 228 8.91 6.01 -15.84
C ARG A 228 8.69 5.60 -17.29
N THR A 229 7.44 5.60 -17.69
CA THR A 229 6.98 5.17 -19.01
C THR A 229 6.49 6.38 -19.81
N GLU A 230 6.19 6.18 -21.08
CA GLU A 230 5.67 7.24 -21.96
C GLU A 230 4.28 7.74 -21.55
N ASP A 231 3.45 6.85 -20.95
CA ASP A 231 2.13 7.20 -20.44
C ASP A 231 1.97 6.68 -18.99
N PRO A 232 2.59 7.34 -18.00
CA PRO A 232 2.52 6.90 -16.60
C PRO A 232 1.09 6.92 -16.05
N TYR A 233 0.22 7.82 -16.50
CA TYR A 233 -1.17 7.87 -16.02
C TYR A 233 -2.01 6.72 -16.58
N GLY A 234 -1.88 6.39 -17.87
CA GLY A 234 -2.52 5.21 -18.43
C GLY A 234 -2.01 3.90 -17.83
N ASP A 235 -0.76 3.89 -17.36
CA ASP A 235 -0.22 2.76 -16.61
C ASP A 235 -0.78 2.68 -15.19
N LEU A 236 -0.99 3.81 -14.53
CA LEU A 236 -1.66 3.88 -13.24
C LEU A 236 -3.13 3.42 -13.32
N GLU A 237 -3.84 3.75 -14.40
CA GLU A 237 -5.21 3.27 -14.64
C GLU A 237 -5.30 1.74 -14.64
N LYS A 238 -4.27 1.04 -15.16
CA LYS A 238 -4.24 -0.43 -15.21
C LYS A 238 -4.10 -1.09 -13.85
N ILE A 239 -3.42 -0.44 -12.89
CA ILE A 239 -3.16 -1.00 -11.56
C ILE A 239 -4.13 -0.50 -10.48
N ALA A 240 -4.81 0.63 -10.72
CA ALA A 240 -5.74 1.24 -9.76
C ALA A 240 -6.86 0.29 -9.27
N PRO A 241 -7.43 -0.63 -10.10
CA PRO A 241 -8.42 -1.59 -9.61
C PRO A 241 -7.92 -2.48 -8.47
N TYR A 242 -6.62 -2.76 -8.39
CA TYR A 242 -5.99 -3.64 -7.40
C TYR A 242 -5.50 -2.90 -6.15
N ALA A 243 -5.59 -1.56 -6.13
CA ALA A 243 -5.05 -0.73 -5.06
C ALA A 243 -5.74 -0.99 -3.72
N VAL A 244 -4.98 -1.24 -2.66
CA VAL A 244 -5.43 -1.31 -1.26
C VAL A 244 -4.84 -0.18 -0.43
N ASN A 245 -3.79 0.47 -0.92
CA ASN A 245 -3.19 1.70 -0.43
C ASN A 245 -2.76 2.56 -1.62
N ALA A 246 -2.70 3.88 -1.47
CA ALA A 246 -2.29 4.78 -2.54
C ALA A 246 -1.35 5.86 -2.01
N GLN A 247 -0.11 5.87 -2.51
CA GLN A 247 0.89 6.92 -2.27
C GLN A 247 0.88 7.91 -3.43
N ILE A 248 0.67 9.17 -3.13
CA ILE A 248 0.57 10.25 -4.11
C ILE A 248 1.80 11.14 -4.01
N LYS A 249 2.56 11.20 -5.11
CA LYS A 249 3.73 12.06 -5.26
C LYS A 249 3.36 13.36 -5.98
N VAL A 250 4.04 14.44 -5.63
CA VAL A 250 3.83 15.76 -6.25
C VAL A 250 4.61 15.92 -7.55
N SER A 251 5.52 15.01 -7.84
CA SER A 251 6.29 14.94 -9.09
C SER A 251 6.28 13.52 -9.67
N ILE A 252 6.38 13.43 -10.97
CA ILE A 252 6.60 12.19 -11.73
C ILE A 252 7.94 12.28 -12.46
N LYS A 253 8.50 11.13 -12.83
CA LYS A 253 9.71 11.05 -13.64
C LYS A 253 9.37 10.57 -15.04
N THR A 254 9.88 11.29 -16.03
CA THR A 254 9.82 10.90 -17.42
C THR A 254 10.77 9.72 -17.73
N PRO A 255 10.66 9.03 -18.87
CA PRO A 255 11.58 7.95 -19.24
C PRO A 255 13.05 8.37 -19.25
N ASP A 256 13.35 9.63 -19.61
CA ASP A 256 14.69 10.22 -19.58
C ASP A 256 15.07 10.76 -18.18
N ASN A 257 14.32 10.36 -17.15
CA ASN A 257 14.58 10.63 -15.73
C ASN A 257 14.49 12.11 -15.31
N LYS A 258 13.79 12.94 -16.09
CA LYS A 258 13.50 14.33 -15.70
C LYS A 258 12.27 14.40 -14.80
N HIS A 259 12.34 15.28 -13.81
CA HIS A 259 11.19 15.58 -12.95
C HIS A 259 10.17 16.46 -13.68
N LYS A 260 8.90 16.15 -13.51
CA LYS A 260 7.76 16.91 -14.01
C LYS A 260 6.72 17.00 -12.89
N GLU A 261 6.08 18.15 -12.75
CA GLU A 261 4.96 18.32 -11.80
C GLU A 261 3.86 17.29 -12.10
N ALA A 262 3.33 16.69 -11.04
CA ALA A 262 2.28 15.69 -11.15
C ALA A 262 0.90 16.34 -11.31
N ASP A 263 0.06 15.76 -12.15
CA ASP A 263 -1.36 16.08 -12.23
C ASP A 263 -2.14 15.35 -11.12
N LEU A 264 -2.18 15.96 -9.93
CA LEU A 264 -2.85 15.40 -8.76
C LEU A 264 -4.34 15.15 -9.00
N LYS A 265 -5.00 16.03 -9.79
CA LYS A 265 -6.41 15.85 -10.12
C LYS A 265 -6.62 14.56 -10.93
N ARG A 266 -5.82 14.34 -11.95
CA ARG A 266 -5.88 13.12 -12.76
C ARG A 266 -5.60 11.87 -11.92
N MET A 267 -4.63 11.92 -11.00
CA MET A 267 -4.32 10.80 -10.09
C MET A 267 -5.51 10.44 -9.19
N VAL A 268 -6.17 11.43 -8.60
CA VAL A 268 -7.36 11.23 -7.77
C VAL A 268 -8.55 10.73 -8.60
N GLU A 269 -8.73 11.24 -9.83
CA GLU A 269 -9.78 10.78 -10.75
C GLU A 269 -9.58 9.31 -11.17
N ILE A 270 -8.35 8.86 -11.39
CA ILE A 270 -8.01 7.45 -11.66
C ILE A 270 -8.46 6.56 -10.48
N LEU A 271 -8.10 6.93 -9.25
CA LEU A 271 -8.51 6.22 -8.05
C LEU A 271 -10.03 6.22 -7.88
N ARG A 272 -10.69 7.36 -8.13
CA ARG A 272 -12.15 7.50 -8.08
C ARG A 272 -12.84 6.61 -9.10
N SER A 273 -12.34 6.58 -10.33
CA SER A 273 -12.87 5.73 -11.42
C SER A 273 -12.73 4.24 -11.11
N ALA A 274 -11.70 3.85 -10.37
CA ALA A 274 -11.52 2.50 -9.85
C ALA A 274 -12.38 2.23 -8.58
N SER A 275 -13.26 3.15 -8.17
CA SER A 275 -14.04 3.07 -6.91
C SER A 275 -13.16 2.86 -5.67
N TYR A 276 -11.93 3.39 -5.66
CA TYR A 276 -11.00 3.22 -4.57
C TYR A 276 -11.58 3.76 -3.25
N ARG A 277 -11.39 2.98 -2.17
CA ARG A 277 -11.79 3.35 -0.81
C ARG A 277 -10.62 3.08 0.11
N GLY A 278 -10.03 4.13 0.66
CA GLY A 278 -8.85 4.00 1.50
C GLY A 278 -8.08 5.30 1.63
N TYR A 279 -6.82 5.19 2.03
CA TYR A 279 -5.97 6.35 2.24
C TYR A 279 -5.33 6.81 0.93
N VAL A 280 -5.39 8.13 0.70
CA VAL A 280 -4.55 8.89 -0.22
C VAL A 280 -3.40 9.43 0.63
N VAL A 281 -2.25 8.79 0.54
CA VAL A 281 -1.08 9.10 1.36
C VAL A 281 -0.19 10.04 0.58
N LEU A 282 -0.07 11.29 0.99
CA LEU A 282 0.90 12.20 0.39
C LEU A 282 2.32 11.73 0.70
N GLU A 283 3.12 11.45 -0.33
CA GLU A 283 4.55 11.17 -0.23
C GLU A 283 5.33 12.30 -0.93
N TYR A 284 5.71 13.29 -0.14
CA TYR A 284 6.42 14.47 -0.61
C TYR A 284 7.92 14.25 -0.57
N GLU A 285 8.60 14.31 -1.71
CA GLU A 285 10.04 14.02 -1.82
C GLU A 285 10.89 15.24 -2.17
N GLU A 286 10.27 16.40 -2.32
CA GLU A 286 10.93 17.64 -2.74
C GLU A 286 11.50 18.43 -1.54
N ASP A 287 12.08 19.60 -1.79
CA ASP A 287 12.63 20.45 -0.75
C ASP A 287 11.56 21.18 0.06
N LYS A 288 11.92 21.71 1.24
CA LYS A 288 11.08 22.55 2.11
C LYS A 288 9.75 21.91 2.54
N PRO A 289 9.78 20.73 3.15
CA PRO A 289 8.55 19.99 3.48
C PRO A 289 7.59 20.79 4.37
N TYR A 290 8.07 21.57 5.34
CA TYR A 290 7.21 22.39 6.22
C TYR A 290 6.46 23.52 5.51
N GLU A 291 7.02 24.06 4.42
CA GLU A 291 6.42 25.14 3.65
C GLU A 291 5.44 24.61 2.59
N GLU A 292 5.77 23.48 1.98
CA GLU A 292 5.07 22.98 0.79
C GLU A 292 4.00 21.92 1.11
N ILE A 293 4.26 21.01 2.04
CA ILE A 293 3.30 19.96 2.41
C ILE A 293 1.91 20.52 2.76
N PRO A 294 1.77 21.62 3.55
CA PRO A 294 0.44 22.15 3.85
C PRO A 294 -0.37 22.54 2.60
N LYS A 295 0.29 23.08 1.56
CA LYS A 295 -0.36 23.47 0.30
C LYS A 295 -0.88 22.23 -0.46
N TYR A 296 -0.08 21.17 -0.51
CA TYR A 296 -0.47 19.92 -1.15
C TYR A 296 -1.55 19.17 -0.37
N VAL A 297 -1.52 19.24 0.96
CA VAL A 297 -2.58 18.69 1.83
C VAL A 297 -3.91 19.35 1.53
N GLU A 298 -3.97 20.71 1.46
CA GLU A 298 -5.20 21.43 1.11
C GLU A 298 -5.68 21.08 -0.30
N LYS A 299 -4.76 21.08 -1.29
CA LYS A 299 -5.09 20.71 -2.67
C LYS A 299 -5.67 19.29 -2.77
N LEU A 300 -5.07 18.31 -2.06
CA LEU A 300 -5.59 16.94 -2.04
C LEU A 300 -6.93 16.86 -1.31
N ARG A 301 -7.11 17.59 -0.21
CA ARG A 301 -8.38 17.65 0.53
C ARG A 301 -9.52 18.12 -0.37
N GLU A 302 -9.31 19.18 -1.13
CA GLU A 302 -10.29 19.67 -2.12
C GLU A 302 -10.60 18.62 -3.21
N LEU A 303 -9.58 17.87 -3.65
CA LEU A 303 -9.75 16.88 -4.72
C LEU A 303 -10.46 15.60 -4.27
N ILE A 304 -10.24 15.16 -3.03
CA ILE A 304 -10.88 13.93 -2.54
C ILE A 304 -12.30 14.15 -2.02
N GLY A 305 -12.65 15.36 -1.60
CA GLY A 305 -14.00 15.79 -1.15
C GLY A 305 -14.14 15.73 0.34
#